data_182afc834ccb55e3fa5fefbaf01c19c4
#
_entry.id   182afc834ccb55e3fa5fefbaf01c19c4
#
_cell.length_a   1.000
_cell.length_b   1.000
_cell.length_c   1.000
_cell.angle_alpha   90.00
_cell.angle_beta   90.00
_cell.angle_gamma   90.00
#
_symmetry.space_group_name_H-M   'P 1'
#
loop_
_entity.id
_entity.type
_entity.pdbx_description
1 polymer ?
#
loop_
_entity_poly.entity_id
_entity_poly.type
_entity_poly.pdbx_seq_one_letter_code
_entity_poly.pdbx_strand_id
1 'polypeptide(L)'
;MHLANAKMKVAPAVKEYNELKTSIHERLVEIMDLSLLDSVEHNTLKQEIRRLTERILAEADFKVPLNMEERERLFREIQDEVLGLGPIEPLMQDPTVSDILVNTYRQIYVERHGKLHPVDTRFKDDAHLRKIIDKIVSAVGRRIDESCPMVDARLADGSRVNAIIPPLAIDGPMLSIRRFAVDPLELEDLITLKSLTPEIGEIFQGMVRAKLNILLAGGTGTGKTTLLNVLSRFIPEGERIVTIEDSAELQLKQEHVVRLETRPANIEGKGEITQRDLVKNCLRMRPDRIVVGEVRGGEVLDMLQAMNTGHDGSLTTIHANSSRDALLRLETLVAIAGLNIPTEAVRRYISSALDVVIHITRLVDGSRKVASLHEVTGMEGNIITMQEIFSFEQTGIDEHTRKAKGRFRMTGIVPRFIEKFKASGINVNYDIFNSERVIKI
;
A
#
# COMPACT_ATOMS: atom_id res chain seq x y z
N MET A 1 15.57 -35.07 16.33
CA MET A 1 16.98 -35.13 16.79
C MET A 1 17.46 -33.68 16.91
N HIS A 2 17.74 -33.29 18.12
CA HIS A 2 18.17 -32.03 18.73
C HIS A 2 18.67 -30.92 17.78
N LEU A 3 17.88 -29.83 17.64
CA LEU A 3 18.41 -28.49 17.41
C LEU A 3 18.45 -27.78 18.76
N ALA A 4 19.67 -27.61 19.24
CA ALA A 4 19.99 -27.06 20.54
C ALA A 4 19.53 -25.60 20.65
N ASN A 5 18.75 -25.30 21.67
CA ASN A 5 18.49 -23.99 22.23
C ASN A 5 19.81 -23.29 22.60
N ALA A 6 20.43 -22.59 21.66
CA ALA A 6 21.49 -21.65 21.99
C ALA A 6 20.82 -20.39 22.59
N LYS A 7 20.62 -20.40 23.91
CA LYS A 7 20.38 -19.16 24.67
C LYS A 7 21.62 -18.27 24.46
N MET A 8 21.54 -17.33 23.49
CA MET A 8 22.54 -16.26 23.40
C MET A 8 22.50 -15.49 24.73
N LYS A 9 23.56 -15.67 25.54
CA LYS A 9 23.79 -14.85 26.73
C LYS A 9 24.04 -13.42 26.23
N VAL A 10 23.10 -12.53 26.49
CA VAL A 10 23.27 -11.08 26.30
C VAL A 10 24.48 -10.66 27.14
N ALA A 11 25.42 -9.92 26.52
CA ALA A 11 26.60 -9.44 27.24
C ALA A 11 26.17 -8.61 28.48
N PRO A 12 26.85 -8.73 29.63
CA PRO A 12 26.47 -8.03 30.87
C PRO A 12 26.23 -6.54 30.69
N ALA A 13 27.04 -5.84 29.92
CA ALA A 13 26.91 -4.41 29.62
C ALA A 13 25.61 -4.04 28.88
N VAL A 14 25.11 -4.91 28.00
CA VAL A 14 23.85 -4.69 27.28
C VAL A 14 22.65 -4.87 28.21
N LYS A 15 22.74 -5.77 29.18
CA LYS A 15 21.69 -5.98 30.19
C LYS A 15 21.58 -4.79 31.12
N GLU A 16 22.70 -4.29 31.61
CA GLU A 16 22.78 -3.10 32.50
C GLU A 16 22.26 -1.83 31.78
N TYR A 17 22.60 -1.65 30.49
CA TYR A 17 22.09 -0.54 29.69
C TYR A 17 20.56 -0.60 29.52
N ASN A 18 19.98 -1.76 29.25
CA ASN A 18 18.54 -1.93 29.11
C ASN A 18 17.78 -1.74 30.43
N GLU A 19 18.37 -2.16 31.56
CA GLU A 19 17.82 -1.92 32.90
C GLU A 19 17.84 -0.42 33.23
N LEU A 20 18.93 0.27 32.93
CA LEU A 20 19.07 1.72 33.04
C LEU A 20 17.99 2.46 32.23
N LYS A 21 17.88 2.13 30.94
CA LYS A 21 16.88 2.71 30.05
C LYS A 21 15.46 2.53 30.60
N THR A 22 15.14 1.34 31.07
CA THR A 22 13.82 1.04 31.65
C THR A 22 13.54 1.89 32.88
N SER A 23 14.50 1.97 33.82
CA SER A 23 14.35 2.75 35.04
C SER A 23 14.18 4.25 34.76
N ILE A 24 14.89 4.79 33.78
CA ILE A 24 14.74 6.19 33.36
C ILE A 24 13.36 6.41 32.75
N HIS A 25 12.91 5.51 31.86
CA HIS A 25 11.60 5.63 31.22
C HIS A 25 10.45 5.58 32.26
N GLU A 26 10.50 4.67 33.23
CA GLU A 26 9.50 4.58 34.30
C GLU A 26 9.44 5.85 35.13
N ARG A 27 10.59 6.38 35.58
CA ARG A 27 10.66 7.65 36.31
C ARG A 27 10.18 8.85 35.50
N LEU A 28 10.50 8.84 34.20
CA LEU A 28 10.10 9.94 33.33
C LEU A 28 8.58 9.97 33.16
N VAL A 29 7.93 8.81 33.02
CA VAL A 29 6.46 8.70 32.94
C VAL A 29 5.79 9.12 34.24
N GLU A 30 6.41 8.89 35.42
CA GLU A 30 5.90 9.34 36.72
C GLU A 30 5.97 10.86 36.89
N ILE A 31 7.00 11.50 36.35
CA ILE A 31 7.25 12.93 36.52
C ILE A 31 6.54 13.77 35.45
N MET A 32 6.36 13.21 34.25
CA MET A 32 5.79 13.92 33.11
C MET A 32 4.27 13.98 33.20
N ASP A 33 3.73 15.18 33.10
CA ASP A 33 2.29 15.36 32.90
C ASP A 33 1.92 14.97 31.47
N LEU A 34 1.37 13.77 31.32
CA LEU A 34 0.98 13.20 30.01
C LEU A 34 -0.13 14.02 29.32
N SER A 35 -0.86 14.88 30.05
CA SER A 35 -1.88 15.76 29.46
C SER A 35 -1.28 16.85 28.58
N LEU A 36 0.01 17.13 28.72
CA LEU A 36 0.74 18.10 27.89
C LEU A 36 1.13 17.56 26.51
N LEU A 37 1.07 16.22 26.28
CA LEU A 37 1.46 15.61 25.01
C LEU A 37 0.62 16.10 23.82
N ASP A 38 -0.65 16.40 24.05
CA ASP A 38 -1.59 16.85 23.01
C ASP A 38 -1.59 18.38 22.79
N SER A 39 -0.97 19.14 23.70
CA SER A 39 -1.08 20.61 23.72
C SER A 39 0.22 21.36 23.38
N VAL A 40 1.36 20.67 23.36
CA VAL A 40 2.69 21.28 23.19
C VAL A 40 3.32 20.84 21.88
N GLU A 41 4.01 21.76 21.22
CA GLU A 41 4.73 21.49 19.98
C GLU A 41 5.78 20.36 20.14
N HIS A 42 5.81 19.43 19.19
CA HIS A 42 6.62 18.21 19.22
C HIS A 42 8.12 18.47 19.51
N ASN A 43 8.70 19.56 18.99
CA ASN A 43 10.09 19.92 19.25
C ASN A 43 10.31 20.34 20.71
N THR A 44 9.38 21.07 21.29
CA THR A 44 9.43 21.47 22.70
C THR A 44 9.33 20.27 23.63
N LEU A 45 8.47 19.30 23.30
CA LEU A 45 8.37 18.03 24.04
C LEU A 45 9.67 17.21 23.97
N LYS A 46 10.31 17.12 22.83
CA LYS A 46 11.61 16.46 22.70
C LYS A 46 12.68 17.08 23.59
N GLN A 47 12.72 18.41 23.63
CA GLN A 47 13.67 19.13 24.48
C GLN A 47 13.39 18.90 25.97
N GLU A 48 12.12 18.89 26.38
CA GLU A 48 11.74 18.67 27.78
C GLU A 48 12.04 17.22 28.21
N ILE A 49 11.74 16.22 27.37
CA ILE A 49 12.12 14.83 27.63
C ILE A 49 13.63 14.69 27.78
N ARG A 50 14.42 15.35 26.93
CA ARG A 50 15.88 15.36 27.04
C ARG A 50 16.33 15.95 28.37
N ARG A 51 15.81 17.13 28.75
CA ARG A 51 16.13 17.83 30.01
C ARG A 51 15.79 16.99 31.23
N LEU A 52 14.61 16.36 31.23
CA LEU A 52 14.19 15.47 32.33
C LEU A 52 15.06 14.21 32.39
N THR A 53 15.40 13.64 31.26
CA THR A 53 16.30 12.46 31.20
C THR A 53 17.69 12.80 31.71
N GLU A 54 18.27 13.98 31.36
CA GLU A 54 19.55 14.46 31.88
C GLU A 54 19.51 14.65 33.40
N ARG A 55 18.41 15.19 33.91
CA ARG A 55 18.20 15.39 35.37
C ARG A 55 18.12 14.05 36.09
N ILE A 56 17.34 13.08 35.59
CA ILE A 56 17.22 11.74 36.15
C ILE A 56 18.59 11.03 36.16
N LEU A 57 19.38 11.14 35.08
CA LEU A 57 20.74 10.60 35.02
C LEU A 57 21.69 11.25 36.04
N ALA A 58 21.53 12.53 36.34
CA ALA A 58 22.37 13.23 37.31
C ALA A 58 21.97 12.95 38.77
N GLU A 59 20.69 12.70 39.02
CA GLU A 59 20.15 12.45 40.37
C GLU A 59 20.28 10.99 40.82
N ALA A 60 20.37 10.07 39.86
CA ALA A 60 20.42 8.62 40.15
C ALA A 60 21.86 8.12 40.23
N ASP A 61 22.16 7.35 41.26
CA ASP A 61 23.47 6.66 41.46
C ASP A 61 23.61 5.45 40.51
N PHE A 62 23.47 5.74 39.21
CA PHE A 62 23.61 4.71 38.18
C PHE A 62 25.08 4.35 37.99
N LYS A 63 25.44 3.12 38.28
CA LYS A 63 26.82 2.56 38.19
C LYS A 63 27.29 2.35 36.74
N VAL A 64 26.48 2.68 35.71
CA VAL A 64 26.83 2.46 34.31
C VAL A 64 27.46 3.74 33.74
N PRO A 65 28.79 3.78 33.55
CA PRO A 65 29.43 4.92 32.90
C PRO A 65 29.04 4.94 31.41
N LEU A 66 28.30 5.96 31.00
CA LEU A 66 27.94 6.19 29.60
C LEU A 66 28.92 7.20 28.98
N ASN A 67 29.48 6.84 27.82
CA ASN A 67 30.19 7.82 26.99
C ASN A 67 29.21 8.78 26.29
N MET A 68 29.71 9.77 25.58
CA MET A 68 28.89 10.81 24.96
C MET A 68 27.96 10.24 23.88
N GLU A 69 28.43 9.27 23.10
CA GLU A 69 27.64 8.63 22.04
C GLU A 69 26.52 7.74 22.62
N GLU A 70 26.83 7.00 23.69
CA GLU A 70 25.84 6.19 24.42
C GLU A 70 24.76 7.04 25.07
N ARG A 71 25.11 8.24 25.59
CA ARG A 71 24.13 9.20 26.13
C ARG A 71 23.19 9.74 25.04
N GLU A 72 23.73 10.14 23.90
CA GLU A 72 22.91 10.62 22.78
C GLU A 72 22.01 9.52 22.21
N ARG A 73 22.51 8.30 22.19
CA ARG A 73 21.70 7.11 21.84
C ARG A 73 20.58 6.90 22.86
N LEU A 74 20.87 6.96 24.14
CA LEU A 74 19.87 6.79 25.19
C LEU A 74 18.77 7.86 25.11
N PHE A 75 19.13 9.12 24.88
CA PHE A 75 18.14 10.19 24.71
C PHE A 75 17.20 9.94 23.53
N ARG A 76 17.74 9.54 22.39
CA ARG A 76 16.92 9.16 21.23
C ARG A 76 16.01 7.98 21.53
N GLU A 77 16.54 6.91 22.10
CA GLU A 77 15.74 5.72 22.42
C GLU A 77 14.63 6.02 23.43
N ILE A 78 14.85 6.93 24.41
CA ILE A 78 13.80 7.34 25.36
C ILE A 78 12.76 8.23 24.66
N GLN A 79 13.17 9.15 23.79
CA GLN A 79 12.23 9.94 22.97
C GLN A 79 11.35 9.03 22.10
N ASP A 80 11.94 8.02 21.47
CA ASP A 80 11.23 7.05 20.64
C ASP A 80 10.24 6.20 21.45
N GLU A 81 10.57 5.85 22.71
CA GLU A 81 9.65 5.16 23.62
C GLU A 81 8.47 6.03 24.05
N VAL A 82 8.73 7.29 24.39
CA VAL A 82 7.70 8.20 24.94
C VAL A 82 6.82 8.77 23.83
N LEU A 83 7.42 9.31 22.78
CA LEU A 83 6.71 10.02 21.71
C LEU A 83 6.38 9.15 20.49
N GLY A 84 7.25 8.19 20.18
CA GLY A 84 7.16 7.34 19.00
C GLY A 84 6.64 5.93 19.28
N LEU A 85 7.08 5.00 18.45
CA LEU A 85 6.72 3.57 18.50
C LEU A 85 7.85 2.71 19.11
N GLY A 86 8.62 3.28 20.03
CA GLY A 86 9.70 2.58 20.71
C GLY A 86 10.80 2.11 19.76
N PRO A 87 11.27 0.85 19.89
CA PRO A 87 12.41 0.35 19.11
C PRO A 87 12.22 0.37 17.59
N ILE A 88 10.97 0.39 17.10
CA ILE A 88 10.68 0.42 15.67
C ILE A 88 10.57 1.83 15.09
N GLU A 89 10.65 2.88 15.91
CA GLU A 89 10.57 4.26 15.44
C GLU A 89 11.64 4.60 14.38
N PRO A 90 12.92 4.23 14.54
CA PRO A 90 13.93 4.46 13.49
C PRO A 90 13.60 3.76 12.16
N LEU A 91 12.91 2.60 12.20
CA LEU A 91 12.46 1.90 11.00
C LEU A 91 11.29 2.62 10.34
N MET A 92 10.44 3.26 11.13
CA MET A 92 9.36 4.12 10.64
C MET A 92 9.89 5.40 9.97
N GLN A 93 11.07 5.87 10.35
CA GLN A 93 11.70 7.06 9.78
C GLN A 93 12.57 6.74 8.55
N ASP A 94 12.95 5.48 8.33
CA ASP A 94 13.78 5.07 7.18
C ASP A 94 12.95 5.03 5.89
N PRO A 95 13.18 5.94 4.91
CA PRO A 95 12.38 6.01 3.68
C PRO A 95 12.54 4.77 2.78
N THR A 96 13.56 3.95 3.00
CA THR A 96 13.80 2.72 2.22
C THR A 96 12.93 1.55 2.68
N VAL A 97 12.31 1.64 3.86
CA VAL A 97 11.48 0.60 4.45
C VAL A 97 10.03 0.79 4.00
N SER A 98 9.45 -0.23 3.36
CA SER A 98 8.04 -0.27 2.96
C SER A 98 7.15 -0.98 3.99
N ASP A 99 7.64 -2.07 4.55
CA ASP A 99 6.89 -2.88 5.52
C ASP A 99 7.77 -3.22 6.72
N ILE A 100 7.18 -3.22 7.93
CA ILE A 100 7.81 -3.65 9.18
C ILE A 100 6.97 -4.80 9.72
N LEU A 101 7.60 -5.97 9.90
CA LEU A 101 6.95 -7.20 10.34
C LEU A 101 7.56 -7.65 11.65
N VAL A 102 6.82 -7.49 12.74
CA VAL A 102 7.19 -7.94 14.08
C VAL A 102 6.52 -9.28 14.34
N ASN A 103 7.23 -10.38 14.13
CA ASN A 103 6.72 -11.73 14.34
C ASN A 103 6.72 -12.11 15.82
N THR A 104 7.72 -11.65 16.56
CA THR A 104 7.83 -11.73 18.03
C THR A 104 8.62 -10.53 18.54
N TYR A 105 8.67 -10.33 19.85
CA TYR A 105 9.48 -9.24 20.42
C TYR A 105 10.97 -9.31 20.06
N ARG A 106 11.48 -10.47 19.62
CA ARG A 106 12.89 -10.71 19.22
C ARG A 106 13.11 -10.71 17.73
N GLN A 107 12.07 -10.92 16.93
CA GLN A 107 12.19 -11.24 15.52
C GLN A 107 11.42 -10.23 14.68
N ILE A 108 12.16 -9.29 14.10
CA ILE A 108 11.63 -8.21 13.29
C ILE A 108 12.25 -8.29 11.90
N TYR A 109 11.42 -8.17 10.89
CA TYR A 109 11.82 -8.07 9.49
C TYR A 109 11.35 -6.75 8.91
N VAL A 110 12.08 -6.25 7.94
CA VAL A 110 11.67 -5.10 7.12
C VAL A 110 11.69 -5.47 5.65
N GLU A 111 10.76 -4.95 4.89
CA GLU A 111 10.84 -4.98 3.43
C GLU A 111 11.57 -3.74 2.93
N ARG A 112 12.65 -3.94 2.15
CA ARG A 112 13.36 -2.89 1.41
C ARG A 112 13.49 -3.30 -0.04
N HIS A 113 13.11 -2.42 -0.96
CA HIS A 113 13.18 -2.68 -2.41
C HIS A 113 12.54 -4.02 -2.81
N GLY A 114 11.43 -4.39 -2.16
CA GLY A 114 10.68 -5.62 -2.45
C GLY A 114 11.31 -6.90 -1.87
N LYS A 115 12.30 -6.82 -0.97
CA LYS A 115 12.91 -7.99 -0.32
C LYS A 115 12.85 -7.86 1.20
N LEU A 116 12.57 -8.98 1.85
CA LEU A 116 12.54 -9.07 3.31
C LEU A 116 13.95 -9.26 3.87
N HIS A 117 14.30 -8.46 4.86
CA HIS A 117 15.56 -8.52 5.59
C HIS A 117 15.30 -8.57 7.09
N PRO A 118 15.97 -9.46 7.86
CA PRO A 118 15.93 -9.40 9.31
C PRO A 118 16.67 -8.14 9.80
N VAL A 119 16.23 -7.59 10.93
CA VAL A 119 16.91 -6.47 11.61
C VAL A 119 17.24 -6.83 13.05
N ASP A 120 18.29 -6.21 13.59
CA ASP A 120 18.73 -6.45 14.98
C ASP A 120 17.87 -5.72 16.03
N THR A 121 16.93 -4.89 15.60
CA THR A 121 15.96 -4.22 16.46
C THR A 121 15.12 -5.25 17.22
N ARG A 122 14.87 -5.00 18.52
CA ARG A 122 14.11 -5.90 19.40
C ARG A 122 13.32 -5.09 20.42
N PHE A 123 12.16 -5.61 20.79
CA PHE A 123 11.48 -5.17 22.01
C PHE A 123 12.12 -5.88 23.23
N LYS A 124 11.89 -5.35 24.40
CA LYS A 124 12.39 -5.94 25.67
C LYS A 124 11.79 -7.34 25.91
N ASP A 125 10.49 -7.43 25.79
CA ASP A 125 9.66 -8.63 26.00
C ASP A 125 8.30 -8.46 25.31
N ASP A 126 7.43 -9.46 25.43
CA ASP A 126 6.07 -9.43 24.88
C ASP A 126 5.20 -8.35 25.53
N ALA A 127 5.41 -8.04 26.80
CA ALA A 127 4.67 -6.98 27.50
C ALA A 127 5.02 -5.59 26.92
N HIS A 128 6.28 -5.38 26.56
CA HIS A 128 6.73 -4.15 25.89
C HIS A 128 6.11 -4.02 24.50
N LEU A 129 6.16 -5.08 23.68
CA LEU A 129 5.50 -5.09 22.36
C LEU A 129 4.00 -4.83 22.50
N ARG A 130 3.35 -5.45 23.50
CA ARG A 130 1.94 -5.24 23.77
C ARG A 130 1.62 -3.79 24.11
N LYS A 131 2.44 -3.12 24.92
CA LYS A 131 2.26 -1.68 25.25
C LYS A 131 2.32 -0.81 23.99
N ILE A 132 3.24 -1.08 23.06
CA ILE A 132 3.33 -0.33 21.80
C ILE A 132 2.10 -0.60 20.92
N ILE A 133 1.62 -1.86 20.85
CA ILE A 133 0.37 -2.18 20.15
C ILE A 133 -0.80 -1.42 20.77
N ASP A 134 -0.94 -1.42 22.10
CA ASP A 134 -2.02 -0.73 22.81
C ASP A 134 -1.95 0.80 22.55
N LYS A 135 -0.73 1.38 22.54
CA LYS A 135 -0.52 2.80 22.21
C LYS A 135 -1.02 3.13 20.80
N ILE A 136 -0.64 2.33 19.79
CA ILE A 136 -1.08 2.49 18.40
C ILE A 136 -2.61 2.43 18.31
N VAL A 137 -3.20 1.40 18.89
CA VAL A 137 -4.63 1.08 18.77
C VAL A 137 -5.48 2.11 19.49
N SER A 138 -5.05 2.55 20.68
CA SER A 138 -5.74 3.58 21.47
C SER A 138 -5.71 4.95 20.81
N ALA A 139 -4.60 5.32 20.17
CA ALA A 139 -4.45 6.60 19.45
C ALA A 139 -5.47 6.77 18.31
N VAL A 140 -5.98 5.66 17.76
CA VAL A 140 -7.01 5.66 16.71
C VAL A 140 -8.42 5.32 17.23
N GLY A 141 -8.62 5.34 18.57
CA GLY A 141 -9.90 5.08 19.21
C GLY A 141 -10.39 3.65 19.08
N ARG A 142 -9.48 2.69 18.87
CA ARG A 142 -9.78 1.25 18.80
C ARG A 142 -9.32 0.53 20.07
N ARG A 143 -9.68 -0.74 20.18
CA ARG A 143 -9.32 -1.62 21.31
C ARG A 143 -8.82 -2.95 20.79
N ILE A 144 -7.84 -3.53 21.48
CA ILE A 144 -7.38 -4.88 21.29
C ILE A 144 -7.26 -5.57 22.66
N ASP A 145 -7.94 -6.68 22.87
CA ASP A 145 -7.94 -7.46 24.11
C ASP A 145 -8.29 -8.94 23.80
N GLU A 146 -8.39 -9.77 24.82
CA GLU A 146 -8.71 -11.19 24.65
C GLU A 146 -10.07 -11.44 23.97
N SER A 147 -11.04 -10.51 24.10
CA SER A 147 -12.34 -10.60 23.43
C SER A 147 -12.28 -10.14 21.97
N CYS A 148 -11.33 -9.26 21.66
CA CYS A 148 -11.07 -8.74 20.31
C CYS A 148 -9.55 -8.80 20.03
N PRO A 149 -8.99 -10.03 19.82
CA PRO A 149 -7.54 -10.23 19.83
C PRO A 149 -6.82 -9.86 18.55
N MET A 150 -7.49 -9.23 17.59
CA MET A 150 -6.91 -8.72 16.35
C MET A 150 -7.54 -7.40 15.97
N VAL A 151 -6.76 -6.52 15.34
CA VAL A 151 -7.20 -5.18 14.95
C VAL A 151 -6.44 -4.69 13.72
N ASP A 152 -7.17 -4.02 12.83
CA ASP A 152 -6.61 -3.16 11.80
C ASP A 152 -6.72 -1.71 12.26
N ALA A 153 -5.64 -0.95 12.10
CA ALA A 153 -5.55 0.44 12.49
C ALA A 153 -4.81 1.24 11.41
N ARG A 154 -4.88 2.56 11.51
CA ARG A 154 -4.16 3.48 10.63
C ARG A 154 -3.50 4.55 11.48
N LEU A 155 -2.19 4.73 11.31
CA LEU A 155 -1.44 5.78 11.97
C LEU A 155 -1.77 7.16 11.37
N ALA A 156 -1.39 8.21 12.09
CA ALA A 156 -1.59 9.60 11.63
C ALA A 156 -0.84 9.92 10.32
N ASP A 157 0.30 9.25 10.07
CA ASP A 157 1.06 9.36 8.81
C ASP A 157 0.40 8.60 7.65
N GLY A 158 -0.70 7.89 7.89
CA GLY A 158 -1.40 7.08 6.90
C GLY A 158 -0.96 5.62 6.82
N SER A 159 0.08 5.21 7.54
CA SER A 159 0.56 3.83 7.59
C SER A 159 -0.51 2.87 8.12
N ARG A 160 -0.66 1.72 7.48
CA ARG A 160 -1.61 0.67 7.89
C ARG A 160 -0.97 -0.25 8.91
N VAL A 161 -1.69 -0.55 9.96
CA VAL A 161 -1.25 -1.44 11.04
C VAL A 161 -2.23 -2.59 11.18
N ASN A 162 -1.70 -3.80 11.22
CA ASN A 162 -2.43 -4.98 11.68
C ASN A 162 -1.73 -5.52 12.92
N ALA A 163 -2.48 -5.75 13.99
CA ALA A 163 -1.98 -6.37 15.21
C ALA A 163 -2.83 -7.56 15.59
N ILE A 164 -2.18 -8.61 16.10
CA ILE A 164 -2.82 -9.81 16.64
C ILE A 164 -2.10 -10.23 17.92
N ILE A 165 -2.87 -10.67 18.91
CA ILE A 165 -2.38 -11.01 20.25
C ILE A 165 -2.82 -12.41 20.66
N PRO A 166 -2.23 -13.01 21.73
CA PRO A 166 -2.77 -14.19 22.35
C PRO A 166 -4.25 -14.01 22.74
N PRO A 167 -5.08 -15.08 22.67
CA PRO A 167 -4.69 -16.47 22.45
C PRO A 167 -4.51 -16.87 20.97
N LEU A 168 -4.82 -16.02 20.00
CA LEU A 168 -4.71 -16.34 18.58
C LEU A 168 -3.24 -16.35 18.10
N ALA A 169 -2.44 -15.42 18.58
CA ALA A 169 -1.01 -15.35 18.29
C ALA A 169 -0.24 -16.26 19.27
N ILE A 170 0.10 -17.47 18.84
CA ILE A 170 0.66 -18.54 19.70
C ILE A 170 2.04 -18.16 20.25
N ASP A 171 2.88 -17.51 19.46
CA ASP A 171 4.25 -17.16 19.81
C ASP A 171 4.38 -15.78 20.49
N GLY A 172 3.28 -15.18 20.89
CA GLY A 172 3.22 -13.83 21.46
C GLY A 172 2.57 -12.80 20.54
N PRO A 173 2.49 -11.52 20.97
CA PRO A 173 1.93 -10.46 20.15
C PRO A 173 2.69 -10.29 18.84
N MET A 174 1.95 -10.02 17.76
CA MET A 174 2.49 -9.72 16.42
C MET A 174 1.99 -8.37 15.93
N LEU A 175 2.85 -7.69 15.17
CA LEU A 175 2.54 -6.37 14.61
C LEU A 175 3.08 -6.29 13.19
N SER A 176 2.23 -5.91 12.26
CA SER A 176 2.60 -5.65 10.87
C SER A 176 2.26 -4.21 10.52
N ILE A 177 3.23 -3.46 10.03
CA ILE A 177 3.03 -2.07 9.61
C ILE A 177 3.43 -1.96 8.14
N ARG A 178 2.48 -1.54 7.30
CA ARG A 178 2.74 -1.10 5.93
C ARG A 178 2.80 0.40 5.91
N ARG A 179 3.97 0.93 5.62
CA ARG A 179 4.21 2.37 5.59
C ARG A 179 3.49 3.03 4.43
N PHE A 180 2.97 4.21 4.72
CA PHE A 180 2.46 5.09 3.68
C PHE A 180 3.65 5.72 2.94
N ALA A 181 3.70 5.59 1.61
CA ALA A 181 4.80 6.16 0.83
C ALA A 181 4.77 7.70 0.94
N VAL A 182 5.88 8.27 1.38
CA VAL A 182 6.01 9.74 1.50
C VAL A 182 6.06 10.38 0.11
N ASP A 183 6.81 9.77 -0.80
CA ASP A 183 6.95 10.21 -2.19
C ASP A 183 6.44 9.12 -3.14
N PRO A 184 5.23 9.27 -3.69
CA PRO A 184 4.72 8.33 -4.67
C PRO A 184 5.53 8.43 -5.97
N LEU A 185 5.88 7.27 -6.53
CA LEU A 185 6.61 7.16 -7.80
C LEU A 185 5.90 7.90 -8.92
N GLU A 186 6.68 8.47 -9.83
CA GLU A 186 6.23 9.13 -11.06
C GLU A 186 6.42 8.23 -12.29
N LEU A 187 5.96 8.68 -13.44
CA LEU A 187 6.12 7.92 -14.69
C LEU A 187 7.60 7.68 -15.02
N GLU A 188 8.42 8.72 -14.84
CA GLU A 188 9.85 8.71 -15.07
C GLU A 188 10.58 7.69 -14.19
N ASP A 189 10.11 7.52 -12.96
CA ASP A 189 10.63 6.49 -12.05
C ASP A 189 10.32 5.09 -12.56
N LEU A 190 9.08 4.86 -13.04
CA LEU A 190 8.68 3.57 -13.62
C LEU A 190 9.47 3.23 -14.89
N ILE A 191 9.79 4.24 -15.70
CA ILE A 191 10.65 4.10 -16.88
C ILE A 191 12.10 3.77 -16.44
N THR A 192 12.63 4.50 -15.48
CA THR A 192 13.98 4.28 -14.92
C THR A 192 14.12 2.90 -14.29
N LEU A 193 13.09 2.44 -13.57
CA LEU A 193 12.97 1.08 -13.03
C LEU A 193 12.71 0.01 -14.11
N LYS A 194 12.57 0.45 -15.37
CA LYS A 194 12.26 -0.43 -16.51
C LYS A 194 10.97 -1.23 -16.33
N SER A 195 10.02 -0.68 -15.57
CA SER A 195 8.70 -1.29 -15.38
C SER A 195 7.83 -1.17 -16.63
N LEU A 196 8.07 -0.11 -17.39
CA LEU A 196 7.49 0.19 -18.70
C LEU A 196 8.49 1.03 -19.53
N THR A 197 8.17 1.28 -20.80
CA THR A 197 8.98 2.13 -21.69
C THR A 197 8.35 3.53 -21.85
N PRO A 198 9.12 4.54 -22.33
CA PRO A 198 8.56 5.85 -22.60
C PRO A 198 7.33 5.82 -23.52
N GLU A 199 7.37 4.98 -24.56
CA GLU A 199 6.28 4.83 -25.53
C GLU A 199 5.01 4.26 -24.88
N ILE A 200 5.14 3.28 -23.98
CA ILE A 200 4.02 2.76 -23.19
C ILE A 200 3.47 3.85 -22.28
N GLY A 201 4.35 4.69 -21.71
CA GLY A 201 3.96 5.87 -20.92
C GLY A 201 3.11 6.86 -21.72
N GLU A 202 3.49 7.15 -22.97
CA GLU A 202 2.71 8.01 -23.89
C GLU A 202 1.31 7.43 -24.16
N ILE A 203 1.21 6.13 -24.42
CA ILE A 203 -0.09 5.45 -24.59
C ILE A 203 -0.94 5.61 -23.32
N PHE A 204 -0.37 5.38 -22.14
CA PHE A 204 -1.08 5.49 -20.86
C PHE A 204 -1.58 6.92 -20.61
N GLN A 205 -0.74 7.92 -20.86
CA GLN A 205 -1.16 9.31 -20.77
C GLN A 205 -2.32 9.62 -21.71
N GLY A 206 -2.25 9.13 -22.95
CA GLY A 206 -3.33 9.28 -23.93
C GLY A 206 -4.63 8.62 -23.47
N MET A 207 -4.56 7.39 -22.94
CA MET A 207 -5.73 6.65 -22.44
C MET A 207 -6.46 7.41 -21.33
N VAL A 208 -5.73 7.94 -20.34
CA VAL A 208 -6.33 8.68 -19.24
C VAL A 208 -6.94 9.99 -19.72
N ARG A 209 -6.25 10.75 -20.58
CA ARG A 209 -6.76 12.01 -21.14
C ARG A 209 -7.98 11.81 -22.04
N ALA A 210 -8.02 10.70 -22.79
CA ALA A 210 -9.16 10.34 -23.64
C ALA A 210 -10.31 9.69 -22.87
N LYS A 211 -10.28 9.68 -21.55
CA LYS A 211 -11.33 9.13 -20.67
C LYS A 211 -11.62 7.64 -20.91
N LEU A 212 -10.59 6.82 -21.10
CA LEU A 212 -10.79 5.38 -21.15
C LEU A 212 -11.06 4.82 -19.74
N ASN A 213 -11.97 3.88 -19.64
CA ASN A 213 -12.23 3.09 -18.44
C ASN A 213 -11.16 2.00 -18.31
N ILE A 214 -10.34 2.08 -17.26
CA ILE A 214 -9.14 1.28 -17.11
C ILE A 214 -9.24 0.34 -15.92
N LEU A 215 -9.01 -0.95 -16.16
CA LEU A 215 -8.85 -1.98 -15.12
C LEU A 215 -7.39 -2.39 -14.99
N LEU A 216 -6.80 -2.22 -13.80
CA LEU A 216 -5.45 -2.67 -13.49
C LEU A 216 -5.51 -4.03 -12.79
N ALA A 217 -4.93 -5.05 -13.39
CA ALA A 217 -4.89 -6.41 -12.88
C ALA A 217 -3.48 -6.78 -12.38
N GLY A 218 -3.40 -7.55 -11.30
CA GLY A 218 -2.11 -8.06 -10.81
C GLY A 218 -2.22 -8.67 -9.41
N GLY A 219 -1.25 -9.46 -9.01
CA GLY A 219 -1.16 -10.06 -7.68
C GLY A 219 -0.85 -9.04 -6.57
N THR A 220 -0.69 -9.55 -5.35
CA THR A 220 -0.26 -8.72 -4.20
C THR A 220 1.17 -8.21 -4.42
N GLY A 221 1.42 -6.93 -4.12
CA GLY A 221 2.76 -6.32 -4.21
C GLY A 221 3.29 -6.15 -5.64
N THR A 222 2.47 -6.29 -6.67
CA THR A 222 2.87 -6.08 -8.07
C THR A 222 2.98 -4.61 -8.47
N GLY A 223 2.42 -3.68 -7.67
CA GLY A 223 2.45 -2.24 -7.92
C GLY A 223 1.19 -1.67 -8.57
N LYS A 224 0.03 -2.33 -8.43
CA LYS A 224 -1.27 -1.83 -8.94
C LYS A 224 -1.58 -0.42 -8.46
N THR A 225 -1.55 -0.20 -7.13
CA THR A 225 -1.82 1.11 -6.52
C THR A 225 -0.80 2.16 -6.97
N THR A 226 0.47 1.76 -7.13
CA THR A 226 1.52 2.64 -7.67
C THR A 226 1.20 3.09 -9.10
N LEU A 227 0.87 2.14 -9.98
CA LEU A 227 0.51 2.49 -11.37
C LEU A 227 -0.80 3.28 -11.41
N LEU A 228 -1.77 2.97 -10.56
CA LEU A 228 -3.02 3.74 -10.46
C LEU A 228 -2.73 5.20 -10.06
N ASN A 229 -1.83 5.42 -9.09
CA ASN A 229 -1.37 6.76 -8.72
C ASN A 229 -0.70 7.48 -9.89
N VAL A 230 0.20 6.80 -10.62
CA VAL A 230 0.87 7.39 -11.81
C VAL A 230 -0.13 7.75 -12.89
N LEU A 231 -1.08 6.84 -13.22
CA LEU A 231 -2.10 7.10 -14.21
C LEU A 231 -3.02 8.26 -13.81
N SER A 232 -3.43 8.31 -12.54
CA SER A 232 -4.32 9.35 -12.06
C SER A 232 -3.74 10.77 -12.20
N ARG A 233 -2.41 10.93 -12.23
CA ARG A 233 -1.76 12.24 -12.46
C ARG A 233 -1.99 12.81 -13.85
N PHE A 234 -2.36 11.98 -14.82
CA PHE A 234 -2.68 12.43 -16.18
C PHE A 234 -4.11 12.94 -16.31
N ILE A 235 -4.93 12.83 -15.26
CA ILE A 235 -6.26 13.41 -15.22
C ILE A 235 -6.12 14.96 -15.20
N PRO A 236 -6.82 15.69 -16.09
CA PRO A 236 -6.76 17.14 -16.12
C PRO A 236 -7.16 17.81 -14.81
N GLU A 237 -6.49 18.92 -14.44
CA GLU A 237 -6.71 19.67 -13.19
C GLU A 237 -8.16 20.15 -12.99
N GLY A 238 -8.88 20.45 -14.07
CA GLY A 238 -10.26 20.93 -14.01
C GLY A 238 -11.31 19.86 -13.72
N GLU A 239 -10.93 18.59 -13.61
CA GLU A 239 -11.86 17.48 -13.37
C GLU A 239 -12.03 17.18 -11.88
N ARG A 240 -13.29 16.96 -11.45
CA ARG A 240 -13.61 16.52 -10.08
C ARG A 240 -13.39 15.02 -9.97
N ILE A 241 -12.44 14.62 -9.13
CA ILE A 241 -12.08 13.23 -8.90
C ILE A 241 -12.64 12.78 -7.55
N VAL A 242 -13.33 11.65 -7.52
CA VAL A 242 -13.73 10.99 -6.27
C VAL A 242 -12.97 9.67 -6.15
N THR A 243 -12.17 9.51 -5.09
CA THR A 243 -11.50 8.25 -4.79
C THR A 243 -12.28 7.46 -3.74
N ILE A 244 -12.34 6.15 -3.89
CA ILE A 244 -13.04 5.24 -2.98
C ILE A 244 -12.10 4.08 -2.67
N GLU A 245 -11.79 3.90 -1.39
CA GLU A 245 -10.79 2.93 -0.94
C GLU A 245 -11.22 2.27 0.37
N ASP A 246 -10.77 1.05 0.63
CA ASP A 246 -10.93 0.42 1.93
C ASP A 246 -10.05 1.09 2.97
N SER A 247 -8.87 1.52 2.55
CA SER A 247 -7.96 2.36 3.31
C SER A 247 -7.25 3.26 2.32
N ALA A 248 -7.29 4.57 2.56
CA ALA A 248 -6.83 5.55 1.61
C ALA A 248 -5.31 5.49 1.40
N GLU A 249 -4.88 4.87 0.31
CA GLU A 249 -3.49 4.77 -0.15
C GLU A 249 -3.20 5.70 -1.34
N LEU A 250 -4.23 6.12 -2.06
CA LEU A 250 -4.09 6.96 -3.24
C LEU A 250 -3.66 8.39 -2.87
N GLN A 251 -2.71 8.92 -3.62
CA GLN A 251 -2.12 10.25 -3.44
C GLN A 251 -2.22 11.06 -4.72
N LEU A 252 -3.45 11.41 -5.10
CA LEU A 252 -3.70 12.26 -6.23
C LEU A 252 -3.28 13.70 -5.90
N LYS A 253 -2.67 14.40 -6.86
CA LYS A 253 -2.14 15.76 -6.66
C LYS A 253 -3.04 16.87 -7.18
N GLN A 254 -4.12 16.54 -7.90
CA GLN A 254 -5.07 17.51 -8.40
C GLN A 254 -5.77 18.25 -7.25
N GLU A 255 -6.14 19.52 -7.45
CA GLU A 255 -6.78 20.33 -6.42
C GLU A 255 -8.18 19.82 -6.05
N HIS A 256 -8.92 19.28 -7.04
CA HIS A 256 -10.31 18.88 -6.85
C HIS A 256 -10.47 17.37 -6.63
N VAL A 257 -9.87 16.84 -5.56
CA VAL A 257 -9.98 15.43 -5.16
C VAL A 257 -10.81 15.28 -3.90
N VAL A 258 -11.83 14.43 -3.96
CA VAL A 258 -12.64 14.02 -2.82
C VAL A 258 -12.27 12.57 -2.45
N ARG A 259 -11.74 12.37 -1.27
CA ARG A 259 -11.29 11.05 -0.81
C ARG A 259 -12.32 10.43 0.11
N LEU A 260 -12.77 9.23 -0.22
CA LEU A 260 -13.72 8.44 0.57
C LEU A 260 -13.06 7.15 1.01
N GLU A 261 -13.24 6.81 2.28
CA GLU A 261 -12.71 5.59 2.89
C GLU A 261 -13.85 4.81 3.55
N THR A 262 -13.83 3.48 3.44
CA THR A 262 -14.80 2.60 4.10
C THR A 262 -14.67 2.70 5.62
N ARG A 263 -15.73 2.37 6.30
CA ARG A 263 -15.72 2.25 7.76
C ARG A 263 -16.18 0.85 8.15
N PRO A 264 -15.33 0.04 8.78
CA PRO A 264 -15.76 -1.24 9.31
C PRO A 264 -16.77 -1.08 10.43
N ALA A 265 -17.56 -2.11 10.67
CA ALA A 265 -18.48 -2.16 11.79
C ALA A 265 -17.73 -1.90 13.12
N ASN A 266 -18.43 -1.24 14.06
CA ASN A 266 -17.94 -1.08 15.42
C ASN A 266 -17.98 -2.41 16.19
N ILE A 267 -17.56 -2.42 17.46
CA ILE A 267 -17.55 -3.62 18.33
C ILE A 267 -18.95 -4.23 18.55
N GLU A 268 -20.01 -3.47 18.29
CA GLU A 268 -21.40 -3.93 18.36
C GLU A 268 -21.91 -4.47 17.01
N GLY A 269 -21.06 -4.53 15.98
CA GLY A 269 -21.44 -4.92 14.63
C GLY A 269 -22.27 -3.87 13.87
N LYS A 270 -22.24 -2.59 14.30
CA LYS A 270 -23.03 -1.52 13.71
C LYS A 270 -22.15 -0.44 13.06
N GLY A 271 -22.78 0.33 12.16
CA GLY A 271 -22.17 1.52 11.57
C GLY A 271 -21.16 1.21 10.47
N GLU A 272 -21.16 0.00 9.91
CA GLU A 272 -20.38 -0.32 8.72
C GLU A 272 -20.81 0.55 7.54
N ILE A 273 -19.83 1.06 6.80
CA ILE A 273 -20.00 1.73 5.51
C ILE A 273 -19.10 1.00 4.51
N THR A 274 -19.73 0.28 3.61
CA THR A 274 -19.03 -0.53 2.62
C THR A 274 -18.56 0.30 1.43
N GLN A 275 -17.61 -0.24 0.68
CA GLN A 275 -17.17 0.35 -0.60
C GLN A 275 -18.34 0.55 -1.58
N ARG A 276 -19.29 -0.41 -1.58
CA ARG A 276 -20.52 -0.32 -2.37
C ARG A 276 -21.39 0.87 -2.02
N ASP A 277 -21.55 1.16 -0.72
CA ASP A 277 -22.32 2.33 -0.25
C ASP A 277 -21.68 3.63 -0.73
N LEU A 278 -20.33 3.69 -0.67
CA LEU A 278 -19.57 4.84 -1.14
C LEU A 278 -19.67 5.04 -2.64
N VAL A 279 -19.58 3.96 -3.46
CA VAL A 279 -19.78 4.06 -4.92
C VAL A 279 -21.16 4.60 -5.25
N LYS A 280 -22.22 4.07 -4.62
CA LYS A 280 -23.60 4.56 -4.83
C LYS A 280 -23.77 6.03 -4.43
N ASN A 281 -23.14 6.45 -3.32
CA ASN A 281 -23.20 7.84 -2.88
C ASN A 281 -22.43 8.76 -3.82
N CYS A 282 -21.26 8.30 -4.30
CA CYS A 282 -20.38 9.04 -5.20
C CYS A 282 -21.10 9.50 -6.47
N LEU A 283 -21.99 8.70 -7.05
CA LEU A 283 -22.78 9.04 -8.23
C LEU A 283 -23.68 10.29 -8.06
N ARG A 284 -23.96 10.68 -6.81
CA ARG A 284 -24.72 11.91 -6.47
C ARG A 284 -23.81 13.09 -6.15
N MET A 285 -22.51 12.89 -6.16
CA MET A 285 -21.50 13.91 -5.83
C MET A 285 -21.00 14.66 -7.06
N ARG A 286 -21.54 14.38 -8.25
CA ARG A 286 -21.12 14.95 -9.54
C ARG A 286 -19.63 14.73 -9.83
N PRO A 287 -19.12 13.49 -9.80
CA PRO A 287 -17.74 13.23 -10.18
C PRO A 287 -17.57 13.31 -11.69
N ASP A 288 -16.42 13.85 -12.14
CA ASP A 288 -15.96 13.71 -13.53
C ASP A 288 -15.15 12.41 -13.69
N ARG A 289 -14.53 11.93 -12.62
CA ARG A 289 -13.78 10.67 -12.55
C ARG A 289 -14.06 9.95 -11.25
N ILE A 290 -14.22 8.64 -11.34
CA ILE A 290 -14.30 7.76 -10.17
C ILE A 290 -13.07 6.86 -10.18
N VAL A 291 -12.31 6.89 -9.08
CA VAL A 291 -11.13 6.04 -8.90
C VAL A 291 -11.38 5.12 -7.72
N VAL A 292 -11.57 3.84 -7.99
CA VAL A 292 -11.74 2.82 -6.95
C VAL A 292 -10.40 2.13 -6.72
N GLY A 293 -9.87 2.23 -5.51
CA GLY A 293 -8.54 1.70 -5.16
C GLY A 293 -8.40 0.22 -5.52
N GLU A 294 -9.39 -0.59 -5.13
CA GLU A 294 -9.48 -2.00 -5.48
C GLU A 294 -10.91 -2.50 -5.36
N VAL A 295 -11.36 -3.29 -6.31
CA VAL A 295 -12.66 -3.96 -6.24
C VAL A 295 -12.52 -5.38 -5.69
N ARG A 296 -13.33 -5.71 -4.68
CA ARG A 296 -13.28 -6.99 -3.94
C ARG A 296 -14.64 -7.65 -3.75
N GLY A 297 -15.74 -6.94 -4.01
CA GLY A 297 -17.11 -7.37 -3.73
C GLY A 297 -18.15 -6.81 -4.68
N GLY A 298 -19.34 -6.59 -4.17
CA GLY A 298 -20.53 -6.18 -4.94
C GLY A 298 -20.46 -4.79 -5.55
N GLU A 299 -19.55 -3.92 -5.11
CA GLU A 299 -19.28 -2.59 -5.68
C GLU A 299 -18.89 -2.65 -7.16
N VAL A 300 -18.36 -3.80 -7.62
CA VAL A 300 -18.03 -4.06 -9.03
C VAL A 300 -19.20 -3.70 -9.95
N LEU A 301 -20.41 -4.15 -9.62
CA LEU A 301 -21.57 -3.91 -10.48
C LEU A 301 -21.93 -2.42 -10.53
N ASP A 302 -21.94 -1.76 -9.36
CA ASP A 302 -22.30 -0.33 -9.27
C ASP A 302 -21.24 0.53 -10.00
N MET A 303 -19.96 0.11 -9.97
CA MET A 303 -18.87 0.73 -10.70
C MET A 303 -19.02 0.54 -12.23
N LEU A 304 -19.29 -0.70 -12.69
CA LEU A 304 -19.51 -0.98 -14.11
C LEU A 304 -20.74 -0.20 -14.65
N GLN A 305 -21.80 -0.04 -13.82
CA GLN A 305 -22.94 0.80 -14.17
C GLN A 305 -22.54 2.26 -14.29
N ALA A 306 -21.71 2.78 -13.37
CA ALA A 306 -21.20 4.15 -13.44
C ALA A 306 -20.43 4.39 -14.74
N MET A 307 -19.52 3.49 -15.10
CA MET A 307 -18.77 3.54 -16.36
C MET A 307 -19.67 3.53 -17.60
N ASN A 308 -20.80 2.80 -17.55
CA ASN A 308 -21.77 2.74 -18.66
C ASN A 308 -22.76 3.93 -18.69
N THR A 309 -22.81 4.76 -17.67
CA THR A 309 -23.82 5.83 -17.53
C THR A 309 -23.21 7.24 -17.51
N GLY A 310 -22.06 7.42 -18.17
CA GLY A 310 -21.46 8.74 -18.40
C GLY A 310 -20.38 9.15 -17.40
N HIS A 311 -19.86 8.22 -16.60
CA HIS A 311 -18.68 8.45 -15.76
C HIS A 311 -17.43 7.83 -16.42
N ASP A 312 -17.22 8.21 -17.71
CA ASP A 312 -16.09 7.74 -18.51
C ASP A 312 -14.74 8.16 -17.89
N GLY A 313 -13.73 7.32 -18.08
CA GLY A 313 -12.40 7.55 -17.55
C GLY A 313 -12.24 7.12 -16.08
N SER A 314 -13.12 6.26 -15.60
CA SER A 314 -12.99 5.63 -14.29
C SER A 314 -11.85 4.61 -14.27
N LEU A 315 -11.14 4.55 -13.14
CA LEU A 315 -9.97 3.69 -12.95
C LEU A 315 -10.21 2.79 -11.73
N THR A 316 -9.81 1.54 -11.84
CA THR A 316 -9.85 0.62 -10.69
C THR A 316 -8.80 -0.47 -10.78
N THR A 317 -8.57 -1.16 -9.67
CA THR A 317 -7.69 -2.32 -9.62
C THR A 317 -8.42 -3.59 -9.19
N ILE A 318 -7.87 -4.73 -9.57
CA ILE A 318 -8.37 -6.05 -9.19
C ILE A 318 -7.20 -7.03 -8.97
N HIS A 319 -7.35 -7.94 -8.03
CA HIS A 319 -6.42 -9.06 -7.89
C HIS A 319 -6.71 -10.13 -8.93
N ALA A 320 -5.80 -10.28 -9.89
CA ALA A 320 -5.87 -11.35 -10.92
C ALA A 320 -4.47 -11.67 -11.46
N ASN A 321 -4.28 -12.87 -11.98
CA ASN A 321 -2.98 -13.34 -12.48
C ASN A 321 -2.79 -13.07 -13.99
N SER A 322 -3.82 -12.64 -14.69
CA SER A 322 -3.79 -12.24 -16.10
C SER A 322 -4.93 -11.28 -16.42
N SER A 323 -4.88 -10.65 -17.60
CA SER A 323 -5.98 -9.80 -18.07
C SER A 323 -7.29 -10.59 -18.26
N ARG A 324 -7.20 -11.86 -18.70
CA ARG A 324 -8.37 -12.73 -18.87
C ARG A 324 -8.96 -13.14 -17.51
N ASP A 325 -8.10 -13.50 -16.53
CA ASP A 325 -8.54 -13.83 -15.19
C ASP A 325 -9.19 -12.62 -14.50
N ALA A 326 -8.76 -11.41 -14.82
CA ALA A 326 -9.37 -10.18 -14.29
C ALA A 326 -10.86 -10.08 -14.67
N LEU A 327 -11.21 -10.37 -15.93
CA LEU A 327 -12.62 -10.35 -16.35
C LEU A 327 -13.42 -11.46 -15.67
N LEU A 328 -12.88 -12.68 -15.59
CA LEU A 328 -13.51 -13.79 -14.88
C LEU A 328 -13.69 -13.49 -13.39
N ARG A 329 -12.71 -12.78 -12.78
CA ARG A 329 -12.80 -12.36 -11.38
C ARG A 329 -13.92 -11.35 -11.16
N LEU A 330 -14.13 -10.39 -12.09
CA LEU A 330 -15.27 -9.47 -12.02
C LEU A 330 -16.61 -10.23 -12.05
N GLU A 331 -16.77 -11.22 -12.94
CA GLU A 331 -17.97 -12.06 -12.98
C GLU A 331 -18.19 -12.77 -11.61
N THR A 332 -17.12 -13.33 -11.07
CA THR A 332 -17.14 -14.03 -9.77
C THR A 332 -17.56 -13.10 -8.63
N LEU A 333 -17.03 -11.88 -8.58
CA LEU A 333 -17.36 -10.91 -7.54
C LEU A 333 -18.84 -10.49 -7.59
N VAL A 334 -19.40 -10.30 -8.78
CA VAL A 334 -20.84 -10.05 -8.94
C VAL A 334 -21.69 -11.23 -8.47
N ALA A 335 -21.26 -12.47 -8.77
CA ALA A 335 -21.97 -13.67 -8.33
C ALA A 335 -21.92 -13.84 -6.79
N ILE A 336 -20.76 -13.63 -6.17
CA ILE A 336 -20.59 -13.72 -4.69
C ILE A 336 -21.42 -12.65 -3.97
N ALA A 337 -21.64 -11.50 -4.59
CA ALA A 337 -22.46 -10.43 -4.03
C ALA A 337 -23.96 -10.79 -3.92
N GLY A 338 -24.36 -12.00 -4.32
CA GLY A 338 -25.73 -12.50 -4.20
C GLY A 338 -26.74 -11.81 -5.13
N LEU A 339 -26.23 -11.12 -6.15
CA LEU A 339 -27.08 -10.46 -7.14
C LEU A 339 -27.53 -11.48 -8.18
N ASN A 340 -28.84 -11.75 -8.27
CA ASN A 340 -29.44 -12.65 -9.26
C ASN A 340 -29.43 -12.02 -10.66
N ILE A 341 -28.23 -11.87 -11.23
CA ILE A 341 -28.03 -11.34 -12.59
C ILE A 341 -27.50 -12.48 -13.45
N PRO A 342 -28.10 -12.75 -14.62
CA PRO A 342 -27.58 -13.76 -15.54
C PRO A 342 -26.13 -13.44 -15.94
N THR A 343 -25.27 -14.45 -15.98
CA THR A 343 -23.83 -14.30 -16.31
C THR A 343 -23.63 -13.59 -17.64
N GLU A 344 -24.50 -13.86 -18.62
CA GLU A 344 -24.46 -13.18 -19.92
C GLU A 344 -24.68 -11.66 -19.78
N ALA A 345 -25.59 -11.22 -18.93
CA ALA A 345 -25.83 -9.81 -18.68
C ALA A 345 -24.60 -9.18 -17.98
N VAL A 346 -23.99 -9.87 -17.01
CA VAL A 346 -22.75 -9.42 -16.37
C VAL A 346 -21.64 -9.22 -17.40
N ARG A 347 -21.44 -10.17 -18.31
CA ARG A 347 -20.45 -10.08 -19.38
C ARG A 347 -20.70 -8.90 -20.32
N ARG A 348 -21.97 -8.64 -20.65
CA ARG A 348 -22.35 -7.46 -21.44
C ARG A 348 -22.02 -6.18 -20.70
N TYR A 349 -22.32 -6.09 -19.41
CA TYR A 349 -21.92 -4.93 -18.61
C TYR A 349 -20.40 -4.73 -18.59
N ILE A 350 -19.62 -5.79 -18.39
CA ILE A 350 -18.14 -5.70 -18.37
C ILE A 350 -17.64 -5.24 -19.74
N SER A 351 -18.09 -5.87 -20.83
CA SER A 351 -17.61 -5.58 -22.20
C SER A 351 -17.99 -4.19 -22.71
N SER A 352 -19.08 -3.61 -22.20
CA SER A 352 -19.49 -2.25 -22.56
C SER A 352 -18.86 -1.17 -21.65
N ALA A 353 -18.52 -1.53 -20.40
CA ALA A 353 -17.97 -0.60 -19.42
C ALA A 353 -16.47 -0.40 -19.55
N LEU A 354 -15.73 -1.49 -19.80
CA LEU A 354 -14.27 -1.45 -19.82
C LEU A 354 -13.74 -1.23 -21.24
N ASP A 355 -12.82 -0.28 -21.38
CA ASP A 355 -12.05 -0.08 -22.62
C ASP A 355 -10.78 -0.92 -22.62
N VAL A 356 -10.05 -0.97 -21.50
CA VAL A 356 -8.74 -1.60 -21.43
C VAL A 356 -8.49 -2.33 -20.11
N VAL A 357 -7.67 -3.38 -20.19
CA VAL A 357 -7.13 -4.10 -19.04
C VAL A 357 -5.61 -4.07 -19.10
N ILE A 358 -4.97 -3.56 -18.06
CA ILE A 358 -3.51 -3.53 -17.90
C ILE A 358 -3.12 -4.59 -16.86
N HIS A 359 -2.28 -5.53 -17.23
CA HIS A 359 -1.76 -6.52 -16.29
C HIS A 359 -0.36 -6.16 -15.82
N ILE A 360 -0.14 -6.26 -14.51
CA ILE A 360 1.14 -5.96 -13.86
C ILE A 360 1.61 -7.20 -13.12
N THR A 361 2.88 -7.55 -13.27
CA THR A 361 3.49 -8.69 -12.60
C THR A 361 4.73 -8.30 -11.82
N ARG A 362 5.04 -9.07 -10.79
CA ARG A 362 6.30 -9.02 -10.06
C ARG A 362 7.14 -10.23 -10.47
N LEU A 363 8.33 -9.98 -10.96
CA LEU A 363 9.26 -11.02 -11.39
C LEU A 363 10.01 -11.64 -10.20
N VAL A 364 10.69 -12.75 -10.43
CA VAL A 364 11.41 -13.51 -9.39
C VAL A 364 12.52 -12.69 -8.71
N ASP A 365 13.12 -11.75 -9.43
CA ASP A 365 14.15 -10.83 -8.91
C ASP A 365 13.56 -9.67 -8.07
N GLY A 366 12.23 -9.62 -7.91
CA GLY A 366 11.50 -8.57 -7.21
C GLY A 366 11.13 -7.36 -8.08
N SER A 367 11.63 -7.25 -9.31
CA SER A 367 11.28 -6.18 -10.24
C SER A 367 9.81 -6.29 -10.68
N ARG A 368 9.19 -5.15 -10.97
CA ARG A 368 7.79 -5.06 -11.40
C ARG A 368 7.73 -4.66 -12.85
N LYS A 369 6.84 -5.30 -13.62
CA LYS A 369 6.68 -5.06 -15.06
C LYS A 369 5.22 -4.88 -15.41
N VAL A 370 4.93 -3.94 -16.30
CA VAL A 370 3.64 -3.93 -17.01
C VAL A 370 3.67 -5.09 -17.99
N ALA A 371 3.03 -6.18 -17.61
CA ALA A 371 3.13 -7.46 -18.34
C ALA A 371 2.36 -7.44 -19.65
N SER A 372 1.20 -6.76 -19.72
CA SER A 372 0.43 -6.64 -20.96
C SER A 372 -0.60 -5.51 -20.89
N LEU A 373 -0.99 -5.02 -22.06
CA LEU A 373 -2.16 -4.17 -22.29
C LEU A 373 -3.10 -4.88 -23.25
N HIS A 374 -4.36 -5.02 -22.85
CA HIS A 374 -5.43 -5.55 -23.68
C HIS A 374 -6.53 -4.53 -23.86
N GLU A 375 -6.99 -4.35 -25.09
CA GLU A 375 -8.23 -3.64 -25.40
C GLU A 375 -9.41 -4.59 -25.31
N VAL A 376 -10.51 -4.19 -24.67
CA VAL A 376 -11.77 -4.95 -24.68
C VAL A 376 -12.52 -4.60 -25.96
N THR A 377 -12.72 -5.57 -26.84
CA THR A 377 -13.25 -5.33 -28.19
C THR A 377 -14.73 -5.64 -28.33
N GLY A 378 -15.37 -6.15 -27.28
CA GLY A 378 -16.80 -6.49 -27.25
C GLY A 378 -17.06 -7.93 -26.86
N MET A 379 -18.03 -8.55 -27.49
CA MET A 379 -18.41 -9.95 -27.23
C MET A 379 -18.57 -10.73 -28.54
N GLU A 380 -18.16 -12.00 -28.51
CA GLU A 380 -18.54 -13.01 -29.51
C GLU A 380 -19.35 -14.12 -28.81
N GLY A 381 -20.65 -14.16 -29.11
CA GLY A 381 -21.59 -15.00 -28.37
C GLY A 381 -21.60 -14.62 -26.89
N ASN A 382 -21.21 -15.57 -26.03
CA ASN A 382 -21.13 -15.40 -24.59
C ASN A 382 -19.71 -15.13 -24.06
N ILE A 383 -18.74 -14.83 -24.92
CA ILE A 383 -17.33 -14.63 -24.54
C ILE A 383 -16.95 -13.18 -24.76
N ILE A 384 -16.36 -12.55 -23.73
CA ILE A 384 -15.76 -11.22 -23.86
C ILE A 384 -14.48 -11.36 -24.69
N THR A 385 -14.39 -10.57 -25.76
CA THR A 385 -13.23 -10.54 -26.65
C THR A 385 -12.28 -9.43 -26.23
N MET A 386 -11.00 -9.75 -26.23
CA MET A 386 -9.90 -8.82 -25.95
C MET A 386 -8.82 -8.96 -27.00
N GLN A 387 -8.15 -7.86 -27.28
CA GLN A 387 -7.02 -7.78 -28.19
C GLN A 387 -5.77 -7.30 -27.45
N GLU A 388 -4.70 -8.12 -27.48
CA GLU A 388 -3.41 -7.75 -26.93
C GLU A 388 -2.77 -6.67 -27.80
N ILE A 389 -2.36 -5.56 -27.17
CA ILE A 389 -1.68 -4.44 -27.85
C ILE A 389 -0.18 -4.60 -27.68
N PHE A 390 0.27 -4.88 -26.46
CA PHE A 390 1.66 -5.25 -26.17
C PHE A 390 1.74 -6.25 -25.02
N SER A 391 2.87 -6.96 -24.97
CA SER A 391 3.23 -7.80 -23.84
C SER A 391 4.72 -7.73 -23.51
N PHE A 392 5.04 -8.03 -22.26
CA PHE A 392 6.40 -8.22 -21.78
C PHE A 392 6.77 -9.70 -21.86
N GLU A 393 7.80 -10.02 -22.65
CA GLU A 393 8.37 -11.37 -22.75
C GLU A 393 9.63 -11.47 -21.90
N GLN A 394 9.60 -12.28 -20.84
CA GLN A 394 10.80 -12.59 -20.08
C GLN A 394 11.64 -13.59 -20.89
N THR A 395 12.88 -13.23 -21.23
CA THR A 395 13.77 -14.05 -22.06
C THR A 395 14.78 -14.86 -21.24
N GLY A 396 14.92 -14.55 -19.94
CA GLY A 396 15.83 -15.25 -19.05
C GLY A 396 16.14 -14.47 -17.78
N ILE A 397 17.19 -14.93 -17.09
CA ILE A 397 17.77 -14.30 -15.91
C ILE A 397 19.25 -14.08 -16.18
N ASP A 398 19.75 -12.90 -15.88
CA ASP A 398 21.19 -12.62 -15.96
C ASP A 398 21.96 -13.45 -14.94
N GLU A 399 22.96 -14.19 -15.36
CA GLU A 399 23.71 -15.13 -14.51
C GLU A 399 24.51 -14.41 -13.42
N HIS A 400 25.02 -13.19 -13.70
CA HIS A 400 25.85 -12.43 -12.79
C HIS A 400 25.03 -11.55 -11.83
N THR A 401 24.05 -10.83 -12.37
CA THR A 401 23.25 -9.87 -11.58
C THR A 401 21.99 -10.50 -10.96
N ARG A 402 21.63 -11.71 -11.40
CA ARG A 402 20.37 -12.41 -11.04
C ARG A 402 19.11 -11.61 -11.36
N LYS A 403 19.23 -10.59 -12.22
CA LYS A 403 18.11 -9.79 -12.68
C LYS A 403 17.38 -10.45 -13.85
N ALA A 404 16.08 -10.29 -13.91
CA ALA A 404 15.27 -10.77 -15.03
C ALA A 404 15.63 -9.96 -16.31
N LYS A 405 15.89 -10.67 -17.41
CA LYS A 405 16.04 -10.12 -18.75
C LYS A 405 14.73 -10.28 -19.50
N GLY A 406 14.37 -9.29 -20.30
CA GLY A 406 13.16 -9.35 -21.10
C GLY A 406 13.08 -8.26 -22.14
N ARG A 407 11.93 -8.23 -22.82
CA ARG A 407 11.65 -7.24 -23.85
C ARG A 407 10.16 -6.95 -23.90
N PHE A 408 9.81 -5.72 -24.22
CA PHE A 408 8.47 -5.36 -24.60
C PHE A 408 8.29 -5.61 -26.09
N ARG A 409 7.20 -6.28 -26.44
CA ARG A 409 6.84 -6.61 -27.81
C ARG A 409 5.48 -6.02 -28.12
N MET A 410 5.41 -5.20 -29.15
CA MET A 410 4.15 -4.73 -29.73
C MET A 410 3.58 -5.78 -30.68
N THR A 411 2.26 -5.93 -30.73
CA THR A 411 1.59 -6.92 -31.58
C THR A 411 1.41 -6.46 -33.03
N GLY A 412 1.62 -5.18 -33.32
CA GLY A 412 1.34 -4.60 -34.64
C GLY A 412 -0.10 -4.15 -34.81
N ILE A 413 -0.92 -4.35 -33.79
CA ILE A 413 -2.33 -3.99 -33.82
C ILE A 413 -2.50 -2.54 -33.37
N VAL A 414 -3.15 -1.73 -34.18
CA VAL A 414 -3.59 -0.40 -33.80
C VAL A 414 -4.91 -0.53 -33.08
N PRO A 415 -4.99 -0.16 -31.78
CA PRO A 415 -6.20 -0.34 -30.99
C PRO A 415 -7.31 0.61 -31.44
N ARG A 416 -8.56 0.19 -31.27
CA ARG A 416 -9.74 1.01 -31.61
C ARG A 416 -9.84 2.26 -30.77
N PHE A 417 -9.37 2.23 -29.54
CA PHE A 417 -9.41 3.40 -28.66
C PHE A 417 -8.61 4.61 -29.17
N ILE A 418 -7.76 4.43 -30.19
CA ILE A 418 -7.10 5.54 -30.90
C ILE A 418 -8.11 6.52 -31.50
N GLU A 419 -9.30 6.07 -31.84
CA GLU A 419 -10.37 6.97 -32.29
C GLU A 419 -10.81 7.94 -31.18
N LYS A 420 -10.87 7.46 -29.92
CA LYS A 420 -11.12 8.33 -28.75
C LYS A 420 -9.98 9.34 -28.56
N PHE A 421 -8.72 8.95 -28.82
CA PHE A 421 -7.57 9.88 -28.78
C PHE A 421 -7.75 11.00 -29.80
N LYS A 422 -8.06 10.67 -31.05
CA LYS A 422 -8.30 11.66 -32.12
C LYS A 422 -9.45 12.60 -31.75
N ALA A 423 -10.56 12.06 -31.26
CA ALA A 423 -11.70 12.85 -30.82
C ALA A 423 -11.36 13.83 -29.68
N SER A 424 -10.40 13.45 -28.83
CA SER A 424 -9.88 14.25 -27.72
C SER A 424 -8.72 15.17 -28.12
N GLY A 425 -8.34 15.22 -29.40
CA GLY A 425 -7.22 16.05 -29.89
C GLY A 425 -5.84 15.53 -29.49
N ILE A 426 -5.72 14.25 -29.12
CA ILE A 426 -4.48 13.61 -28.69
C ILE A 426 -3.81 12.98 -29.90
N ASN A 427 -2.64 13.48 -30.25
CA ASN A 427 -1.83 12.90 -31.33
C ASN A 427 -0.89 11.83 -30.79
N VAL A 428 -0.95 10.63 -31.36
CA VAL A 428 -0.05 9.53 -31.05
C VAL A 428 0.70 9.12 -32.30
N ASN A 429 1.99 8.89 -32.17
CA ASN A 429 2.78 8.33 -33.27
C ASN A 429 2.40 6.85 -33.46
N TYR A 430 1.81 6.51 -34.59
CA TYR A 430 1.39 5.14 -34.93
C TYR A 430 2.54 4.13 -35.00
N ASP A 431 3.77 4.60 -35.24
CA ASP A 431 4.95 3.73 -35.23
C ASP A 431 5.20 3.03 -33.88
N ILE A 432 4.56 3.54 -32.80
CA ILE A 432 4.62 2.89 -31.48
C ILE A 432 4.01 1.49 -31.54
N PHE A 433 3.00 1.26 -32.39
CA PHE A 433 2.32 -0.04 -32.49
C PHE A 433 2.99 -1.00 -33.45
N ASN A 434 4.09 -0.64 -34.10
CA ASN A 434 4.77 -1.51 -35.07
C ASN A 434 5.31 -2.78 -34.40
N SER A 435 4.93 -3.96 -34.93
CA SER A 435 5.33 -5.28 -34.41
C SER A 435 6.84 -5.57 -34.51
N GLU A 436 7.55 -4.87 -35.39
CA GLU A 436 9.01 -4.99 -35.49
C GLU A 436 9.73 -4.25 -34.34
N ARG A 437 9.01 -3.43 -33.60
CA ARG A 437 9.56 -2.66 -32.49
C ARG A 437 9.67 -3.52 -31.23
N VAL A 438 10.89 -3.99 -31.00
CA VAL A 438 11.24 -4.77 -29.80
C VAL A 438 12.16 -3.94 -28.93
N ILE A 439 11.69 -3.58 -27.73
CA ILE A 439 12.47 -2.80 -26.77
C ILE A 439 13.03 -3.74 -25.71
N LYS A 440 14.35 -4.00 -25.78
CA LYS A 440 15.10 -4.79 -24.79
C LYS A 440 15.36 -3.98 -23.54
N ILE A 441 15.17 -4.59 -22.35
CA ILE A 441 15.43 -3.96 -21.04
C ILE A 441 16.27 -4.88 -20.14
#